data_9971729362acad921f5c9b34ccd96eb8
#
_entry.id   9971729362acad921f5c9b34ccd96eb8
#
_cell.length_a   1.000
_cell.length_b   1.000
_cell.length_c   1.000
_cell.angle_alpha   90.00
_cell.angle_beta   90.00
_cell.angle_gamma   90.00
#
_symmetry.space_group_name_H-M   'P 1'
#
loop_
_entity.id
_entity.type
_entity.pdbx_description
1 polymer ?
#
loop_
_entity_poly.entity_id
_entity_poly.type
_entity_poly.pdbx_seq_one_letter_code
_entity_poly.pdbx_strand_id
1 'polypeptide(L)'
;RSRRQRQMCIRDRYKHYYRMYTVIKRMEISASHSLRLSYPSKCENLHGHNWMITVYCRSKELNADGMVVDFSHIKRSVKSLLDHQNLNDILPFNPTAENIAFWVYEQIPSCFKVEVKESEGNTAIYEED
;
A
#
# COMPACT_ATOMS: atom_id res chain seq x y z
N ARG A 1 -30.44 11.36 -28.93
CA ARG A 1 -29.20 11.41 -28.14
C ARG A 1 -28.03 10.83 -28.93
N SER A 2 -26.88 11.42 -28.76
CA SER A 2 -25.65 10.87 -29.29
C SER A 2 -25.26 9.59 -28.56
N ARG A 3 -24.38 8.80 -29.18
CA ARG A 3 -23.86 7.60 -28.53
C ARG A 3 -23.19 7.95 -27.21
N ARG A 4 -22.43 9.05 -27.16
CA ARG A 4 -21.74 9.51 -25.95
C ARG A 4 -22.73 9.84 -24.83
N GLN A 5 -23.81 10.55 -25.17
CA GLN A 5 -24.85 10.92 -24.20
C GLN A 5 -25.55 9.68 -23.64
N ARG A 6 -25.84 8.68 -24.49
CA ARG A 6 -26.45 7.43 -24.05
C ARG A 6 -25.53 6.64 -23.12
N GLN A 7 -24.25 6.61 -23.42
CA GLN A 7 -23.27 5.94 -22.55
C GLN A 7 -23.15 6.64 -21.20
N MET A 8 -23.16 7.97 -21.17
CA MET A 8 -23.13 8.74 -19.93
C MET A 8 -24.35 8.45 -19.07
N CYS A 9 -25.54 8.38 -19.68
CA CYS A 9 -26.77 8.05 -18.92
C CYS A 9 -26.74 6.64 -18.34
N ILE A 10 -26.21 5.68 -19.08
CA ILE A 10 -26.07 4.30 -18.59
C ILE A 10 -25.06 4.25 -17.43
N ARG A 11 -23.94 4.95 -17.56
CA ARG A 11 -22.92 5.01 -16.50
C ARG A 11 -23.47 5.66 -15.24
N ASP A 12 -24.31 6.68 -15.35
CA ASP A 12 -24.90 7.36 -14.20
C ASP A 12 -25.77 6.43 -13.35
N ARG A 13 -26.41 5.41 -13.95
CA ARG A 13 -27.20 4.43 -13.22
C ARG A 13 -26.34 3.60 -12.25
N TYR A 14 -25.08 3.40 -12.58
CA TYR A 14 -24.15 2.54 -11.86
C TYR A 14 -23.02 3.30 -11.16
N LYS A 15 -23.03 4.63 -11.20
CA LYS A 15 -21.93 5.44 -10.65
C LYS A 15 -21.62 5.17 -9.18
N HIS A 16 -22.62 4.80 -8.40
CA HIS A 16 -22.42 4.46 -6.98
C HIS A 16 -21.69 3.14 -6.79
N TYR A 17 -21.71 2.26 -7.79
CA TYR A 17 -21.13 0.92 -7.71
C TYR A 17 -19.81 0.81 -8.48
N TYR A 18 -19.69 1.53 -9.60
CA TYR A 18 -18.60 1.31 -10.55
C TYR A 18 -17.68 2.48 -10.76
N ARG A 19 -18.11 3.70 -10.43
CA ARG A 19 -17.29 4.87 -10.67
C ARG A 19 -16.31 5.09 -9.53
N MET A 20 -15.05 4.84 -9.82
CA MET A 20 -13.99 4.92 -8.85
C MET A 20 -12.68 5.26 -9.55
N TYR A 21 -11.89 6.16 -8.98
CA TYR A 21 -10.52 6.39 -9.41
C TYR A 21 -9.60 5.59 -8.51
N THR A 22 -8.66 4.87 -9.11
CA THR A 22 -7.64 4.12 -8.37
C THR A 22 -6.27 4.62 -8.80
N VAL A 23 -5.40 4.90 -7.85
CA VAL A 23 -4.01 5.22 -8.10
C VAL A 23 -3.13 4.19 -7.41
N ILE A 24 -1.99 3.90 -8.01
CA ILE A 24 -1.08 2.86 -7.54
C ILE A 24 0.32 3.46 -7.45
N LYS A 25 0.94 3.33 -6.28
CA LYS A 25 2.32 3.76 -6.05
C LYS A 25 3.15 2.55 -5.65
N ARG A 26 4.21 2.29 -6.41
CA ARG A 26 5.16 1.21 -6.14
C ARG A 26 6.49 1.80 -5.69
N MET A 27 7.03 1.26 -4.59
CA MET A 27 8.26 1.77 -3.99
C MET A 27 9.16 0.63 -3.59
N GLU A 28 10.47 0.78 -3.86
CA GLU A 28 11.47 -0.13 -3.35
C GLU A 28 12.07 0.44 -2.07
N ILE A 29 12.21 -0.40 -1.05
CA ILE A 29 12.71 -0.04 0.26
C ILE A 29 13.79 -1.04 0.65
N SER A 30 14.99 -0.56 0.98
CA SER A 30 16.04 -1.38 1.54
C SER A 30 15.99 -1.28 3.04
N ALA A 31 15.70 -2.37 3.72
CA ALA A 31 15.53 -2.35 5.17
C ALA A 31 15.83 -3.71 5.79
N SER A 32 16.34 -3.68 7.01
CA SER A 32 16.62 -4.88 7.78
C SER A 32 15.51 -5.14 8.80
N HIS A 33 15.36 -6.39 9.19
CA HIS A 33 14.48 -6.77 10.28
C HIS A 33 14.95 -8.09 10.91
N SER A 34 14.45 -8.35 12.10
CA SER A 34 14.49 -9.66 12.73
C SER A 34 13.10 -9.97 13.26
N LEU A 35 12.70 -11.23 13.19
CA LEU A 35 11.38 -11.66 13.66
C LEU A 35 11.46 -12.29 15.04
N ARG A 36 10.46 -12.02 15.86
CA ARG A 36 10.24 -12.70 17.13
C ARG A 36 9.22 -13.81 16.89
N LEU A 37 9.66 -15.07 17.03
CA LEU A 37 8.84 -16.22 16.69
C LEU A 37 8.70 -17.15 17.89
N SER A 38 7.64 -17.93 17.93
CA SER A 38 7.38 -18.92 18.96
C SER A 38 8.13 -20.23 18.74
N TYR A 39 8.92 -20.30 17.66
CA TYR A 39 9.72 -21.47 17.28
C TYR A 39 11.07 -21.01 16.76
N PRO A 40 12.13 -21.86 16.83
CA PRO A 40 13.45 -21.50 16.31
C PRO A 40 13.43 -21.29 14.79
N SER A 41 14.03 -20.20 14.31
CA SER A 41 14.11 -19.88 12.89
C SER A 41 15.28 -18.96 12.61
N LYS A 42 15.85 -19.06 11.39
CA LYS A 42 16.84 -18.10 10.89
C LYS A 42 16.31 -16.68 10.86
N CYS A 43 14.99 -16.50 10.74
CA CYS A 43 14.35 -15.19 10.65
C CYS A 43 14.47 -14.40 11.96
N GLU A 44 14.85 -15.02 13.06
CA GLU A 44 15.17 -14.34 14.32
C GLU A 44 16.49 -13.59 14.25
N ASN A 45 17.38 -13.95 13.31
CA ASN A 45 18.61 -13.22 13.08
C ASN A 45 18.33 -11.97 12.24
N LEU A 46 19.06 -10.90 12.54
CA LEU A 46 18.94 -9.67 11.77
C LEU A 46 19.37 -9.91 10.33
N HIS A 47 18.53 -9.55 9.39
CA HIS A 47 18.80 -9.68 7.96
C HIS A 47 18.09 -8.59 7.18
N GLY A 48 18.46 -8.38 5.93
CA GLY A 48 17.92 -7.31 5.10
C GLY A 48 17.26 -7.84 3.84
N HIS A 49 16.35 -7.02 3.33
CA HIS A 49 15.66 -7.25 2.07
C HIS A 49 15.56 -5.96 1.27
N ASN A 50 15.37 -6.10 -0.04
CA ASN A 50 14.91 -5.01 -0.89
C ASN A 50 13.40 -5.23 -1.07
N TRP A 51 12.65 -4.62 -0.18
CA TRP A 51 11.19 -4.76 -0.15
C TRP A 51 10.56 -3.98 -1.30
N MET A 52 9.59 -4.57 -1.97
CA MET A 52 8.77 -3.85 -2.93
C MET A 52 7.40 -3.64 -2.30
N ILE A 53 7.04 -2.40 -2.08
CA ILE A 53 5.74 -2.04 -1.47
C ILE A 53 4.90 -1.34 -2.52
N THR A 54 3.70 -1.87 -2.76
CA THR A 54 2.73 -1.30 -3.69
C THR A 54 1.50 -0.87 -2.93
N VAL A 55 1.16 0.41 -3.04
CA VAL A 55 0.04 1.03 -2.33
C VAL A 55 -1.04 1.35 -3.35
N TYR A 56 -2.26 0.91 -3.06
CA TYR A 56 -3.45 1.13 -3.89
C TYR A 56 -4.41 2.05 -3.14
N CYS A 57 -4.70 3.20 -3.72
CA CYS A 57 -5.63 4.17 -3.15
C CYS A 57 -6.79 4.41 -4.11
N ARG A 58 -7.99 4.64 -3.58
CA ARG A 58 -9.15 4.89 -4.42
C ARG A 58 -10.06 5.94 -3.81
N SER A 59 -10.81 6.61 -4.70
CA SER A 59 -11.83 7.58 -4.29
C SER A 59 -12.85 7.74 -5.41
N LYS A 60 -14.09 8.01 -5.03
CA LYS A 60 -15.16 8.36 -5.99
C LYS A 60 -14.96 9.78 -6.52
N GLU A 61 -14.39 10.64 -5.70
CA GLU A 61 -14.18 12.07 -6.01
C GLU A 61 -12.69 12.38 -6.05
N LEU A 62 -12.33 13.31 -6.91
CA LEU A 62 -10.97 13.86 -6.92
C LEU A 62 -10.92 15.12 -6.06
N ASN A 63 -9.75 15.41 -5.48
CA ASN A 63 -9.57 16.65 -4.73
C ASN A 63 -9.49 17.86 -5.66
N ALA A 64 -9.28 19.05 -5.10
CA ALA A 64 -9.23 20.30 -5.86
C ALA A 64 -8.15 20.31 -6.95
N ASP A 65 -7.11 19.51 -6.78
CA ASP A 65 -6.01 19.41 -7.75
C ASP A 65 -6.21 18.30 -8.78
N GLY A 66 -7.35 17.59 -8.72
CA GLY A 66 -7.64 16.51 -9.66
C GLY A 66 -6.99 15.18 -9.29
N MET A 67 -6.73 14.94 -8.01
CA MET A 67 -6.03 13.75 -7.53
C MET A 67 -6.86 12.96 -6.52
N VAL A 68 -6.68 11.65 -6.50
CA VAL A 68 -7.09 10.80 -5.38
C VAL A 68 -6.21 11.11 -4.17
N VAL A 69 -4.92 11.11 -4.39
CA VAL A 69 -3.88 11.46 -3.43
C VAL A 69 -2.59 11.75 -4.21
N ASP A 70 -1.76 12.65 -3.69
CA ASP A 70 -0.48 12.96 -4.31
C ASP A 70 0.48 11.76 -4.13
N PHE A 71 1.06 11.29 -5.24
CA PHE A 71 2.06 10.22 -5.18
C PHE A 71 3.24 10.54 -4.27
N SER A 72 3.63 11.82 -4.21
CA SER A 72 4.72 12.26 -3.32
C SER A 72 4.33 12.13 -1.86
N HIS A 73 3.07 12.32 -1.53
CA HIS A 73 2.57 12.12 -0.17
C HIS A 73 2.68 10.66 0.25
N ILE A 74 2.33 9.74 -0.66
CA ILE A 74 2.48 8.30 -0.39
C ILE A 74 3.95 7.97 -0.12
N LYS A 75 4.84 8.48 -0.96
CA LYS A 75 6.29 8.27 -0.79
C LYS A 75 6.78 8.77 0.56
N ARG A 76 6.39 9.99 0.95
CA ARG A 76 6.79 10.58 2.24
C ARG A 76 6.23 9.80 3.42
N SER A 77 5.01 9.30 3.30
CA SER A 77 4.34 8.58 4.40
C SER A 77 4.91 7.17 4.62
N VAL A 78 5.56 6.60 3.63
CA VAL A 78 6.04 5.21 3.68
C VAL A 78 7.55 5.13 3.46
N LYS A 79 8.03 5.44 2.26
CA LYS A 79 9.44 5.24 1.91
C LYS A 79 10.37 6.07 2.78
N SER A 80 10.04 7.31 3.03
CA SER A 80 10.88 8.20 3.83
C SER A 80 11.08 7.71 5.27
N LEU A 81 10.15 6.92 5.79
CA LEU A 81 10.20 6.40 7.15
C LEU A 81 10.90 5.05 7.24
N LEU A 82 10.78 4.22 6.21
CA LEU A 82 11.23 2.82 6.27
C LEU A 82 12.56 2.57 5.55
N ASP A 83 12.88 3.38 4.52
CA ASP A 83 14.05 3.13 3.67
C ASP A 83 15.36 3.35 4.43
N HIS A 84 16.30 2.43 4.25
CA HIS A 84 17.59 2.43 4.93
C HIS A 84 17.50 2.36 6.46
N GLN A 85 16.49 1.68 6.98
CA GLN A 85 16.26 1.55 8.41
C GLN A 85 16.30 0.10 8.85
N ASN A 86 16.52 -0.11 10.15
CA ASN A 86 16.18 -1.36 10.82
C ASN A 86 14.73 -1.25 11.28
N LEU A 87 13.86 -2.06 10.69
CA LEU A 87 12.42 -1.96 10.93
C LEU A 87 12.05 -2.23 12.40
N ASN A 88 12.84 -3.01 13.11
CA ASN A 88 12.62 -3.27 14.53
C ASN A 88 12.78 -2.02 15.39
N ASP A 89 13.60 -1.06 14.95
CA ASP A 89 13.81 0.21 15.67
C ASP A 89 12.67 1.19 15.47
N ILE A 90 11.96 1.07 14.36
CA ILE A 90 10.92 2.04 13.96
C ILE A 90 9.53 1.54 14.29
N LEU A 91 9.26 0.25 14.04
CA LEU A 91 7.93 -0.32 14.18
C LEU A 91 7.76 -0.97 15.56
N PRO A 92 6.67 -0.66 16.27
CA PRO A 92 6.45 -1.17 17.62
C PRO A 92 5.88 -2.59 17.68
N PHE A 93 5.97 -3.33 16.59
CA PHE A 93 5.42 -4.68 16.47
C PHE A 93 6.42 -5.61 15.79
N ASN A 94 6.11 -6.90 15.75
CA ASN A 94 6.92 -7.87 15.01
C ASN A 94 6.85 -7.55 13.52
N PRO A 95 7.96 -7.17 12.86
CA PRO A 95 7.92 -6.65 11.49
C PRO A 95 7.84 -7.73 10.43
N THR A 96 6.77 -8.51 10.45
CA THR A 96 6.41 -9.43 9.38
C THR A 96 5.90 -8.66 8.17
N ALA A 97 5.93 -9.27 6.99
CA ALA A 97 5.38 -8.65 5.78
C ALA A 97 3.91 -8.28 5.96
N GLU A 98 3.14 -9.14 6.65
CA GLU A 98 1.72 -8.91 6.94
C GLU A 98 1.51 -7.68 7.82
N ASN A 99 2.26 -7.57 8.91
CA ASN A 99 2.15 -6.44 9.82
C ASN A 99 2.63 -5.15 9.18
N ILE A 100 3.65 -5.22 8.34
CA ILE A 100 4.12 -4.06 7.57
C ILE A 100 3.03 -3.61 6.58
N ALA A 101 2.37 -4.53 5.90
CA ALA A 101 1.30 -4.21 4.96
C ALA A 101 0.16 -3.46 5.67
N PHE A 102 -0.27 -3.92 6.84
CA PHE A 102 -1.30 -3.25 7.64
C PHE A 102 -0.85 -1.87 8.09
N TRP A 103 0.38 -1.75 8.58
CA TRP A 103 0.93 -0.46 9.00
C TRP A 103 0.94 0.56 7.86
N VAL A 104 1.38 0.13 6.67
CA VAL A 104 1.39 1.00 5.48
C VAL A 104 -0.02 1.44 5.13
N TYR A 105 -0.97 0.51 5.15
CA TYR A 105 -2.38 0.82 4.93
C TYR A 105 -2.87 1.94 5.84
N GLU A 106 -2.49 1.92 7.11
CA GLU A 106 -2.92 2.91 8.09
C GLU A 106 -2.34 4.31 7.85
N GLN A 107 -1.25 4.43 7.08
CA GLN A 107 -0.60 5.71 6.86
C GLN A 107 -1.31 6.61 5.86
N ILE A 108 -2.18 6.06 5.02
CA ILE A 108 -2.79 6.80 3.91
C ILE A 108 -4.30 6.59 3.93
N PRO A 109 -5.10 7.67 4.18
CA PRO A 109 -6.54 7.54 4.36
C PRO A 109 -7.30 6.92 3.20
N SER A 110 -6.89 7.18 1.95
CA SER A 110 -7.56 6.65 0.76
C SER A 110 -7.09 5.25 0.37
N CYS A 111 -6.13 4.69 1.09
CA CYS A 111 -5.58 3.38 0.80
C CYS A 111 -6.60 2.28 1.12
N PHE A 112 -6.74 1.32 0.21
CA PHE A 112 -7.62 0.17 0.42
C PHE A 112 -6.87 -1.16 0.30
N LYS A 113 -5.64 -1.13 -0.23
CA LYS A 113 -4.85 -2.35 -0.45
C LYS A 113 -3.37 -2.03 -0.43
N VAL A 114 -2.60 -2.88 0.21
CA VAL A 114 -1.14 -2.81 0.23
C VAL A 114 -0.57 -4.18 -0.06
N GLU A 115 0.39 -4.23 -0.97
CA GLU A 115 1.14 -5.43 -1.30
C GLU A 115 2.58 -5.23 -0.86
N VAL A 116 3.08 -6.12 0.00
CA VAL A 116 4.47 -6.09 0.50
C VAL A 116 5.18 -7.33 0.00
N LYS A 117 6.08 -7.15 -0.92
CA LYS A 117 6.93 -8.20 -1.44
C LYS A 117 8.26 -8.16 -0.69
N GLU A 118 8.47 -9.11 0.21
CA GLU A 118 9.68 -9.21 1.01
C GLU A 118 10.86 -9.69 0.16
N SER A 119 10.60 -10.69 -0.68
CA SER A 119 11.58 -11.30 -1.57
C SER A 119 10.85 -11.87 -2.78
N GLU A 120 11.57 -12.40 -3.76
CA GLU A 120 10.99 -12.82 -5.02
C GLU A 120 9.82 -13.81 -4.87
N GLY A 121 9.89 -14.71 -3.92
CA GLY A 121 8.85 -15.72 -3.74
C GLY A 121 7.84 -15.43 -2.62
N ASN A 122 7.96 -14.29 -1.90
CA ASN A 122 7.21 -14.06 -0.66
C ASN A 122 6.54 -12.70 -0.64
N THR A 123 5.21 -12.71 -0.72
CA THR A 123 4.40 -11.49 -0.78
C THR A 123 3.23 -11.60 0.19
N ALA A 124 2.98 -10.53 0.93
CA ALA A 124 1.79 -10.40 1.77
C ALA A 124 0.93 -9.26 1.23
N ILE A 125 -0.37 -9.42 1.32
CA ILE A 125 -1.35 -8.41 0.90
C ILE A 125 -2.30 -8.15 2.05
N TYR A 126 -2.50 -6.88 2.37
CA TYR A 126 -3.58 -6.43 3.24
C TYR A 126 -4.56 -5.61 2.41
N GLU A 127 -5.86 -5.91 2.51
CA GLU A 127 -6.87 -5.11 1.82
C GLU A 127 -8.18 -5.07 2.60
N GLU A 128 -8.91 -3.97 2.42
CA GLU A 128 -10.26 -3.77 2.96
C GLU A 128 -11.19 -3.30 1.86
N ASP A 129 -12.45 -3.63 2.03
CA ASP A 129 -13.50 -3.19 1.10
C ASP A 129 -13.75 -1.68 1.16
#